data_f682fc1d0a52bf531b4983be927f58ff
#
_entry.id   f682fc1d0a52bf531b4983be927f58ff
#
_cell.length_a   1.000
_cell.length_b   1.000
_cell.length_c   1.000
_cell.angle_alpha   90.00
_cell.angle_beta   90.00
_cell.angle_gamma   90.00
#
_symmetry.space_group_name_H-M   'P 1'
#
loop_
_entity.id
_entity.type
_entity.pdbx_description
1 polymer ?
#
loop_
_entity_poly.entity_id
_entity_poly.type
_entity_poly.pdbx_seq_one_letter_code
_entity_poly.pdbx_strand_id
1 'polypeptide(L)'
;ALGVGAAMNKWRPDLEPNPIRSTTLGLLVAAPLAYVVMGICWPWGVINPLNPLLAIHEFTNFPWKGWLLFDGQMMPAINLPRDYLLTFLLYQLPEHTLVGLVLAAIAAGAVCLRKGMTVFAERRTLQYLILLQAAVVPVIAFVCLRPTVYNGMRHFLFVVPPLVIFAAIGWDALIQAAMMRWRPSGLMLGGVMSALLLWQLARMIY
;
A
#
# COMPACT_ATOMS: atom_id res chain seq x y z
N ALA A 1 7.57 15.48 9.21
CA ALA A 1 8.03 14.75 10.39
C ALA A 1 9.56 14.61 10.44
N LEU A 2 10.22 14.25 9.33
CA LEU A 2 11.69 14.13 9.27
C LEU A 2 12.41 15.46 9.51
N GLY A 3 11.90 16.58 9.01
CA GLY A 3 12.51 17.90 9.18
C GLY A 3 12.45 18.44 10.61
N VAL A 4 11.32 18.24 11.30
CA VAL A 4 11.16 18.68 12.71
C VAL A 4 12.02 17.82 13.63
N GLY A 5 12.09 16.50 13.39
CA GLY A 5 12.98 15.60 14.13
C GLY A 5 14.45 15.94 13.96
N ALA A 6 14.88 16.28 12.73
CA ALA A 6 16.25 16.71 12.47
C ALA A 6 16.59 18.06 13.13
N ALA A 7 15.68 19.03 13.11
CA ALA A 7 15.86 20.30 13.81
C ALA A 7 15.97 20.13 15.33
N MET A 8 15.11 19.29 15.92
CA MET A 8 15.14 19.00 17.35
C MET A 8 16.41 18.24 17.77
N ASN A 9 16.92 17.33 16.93
CA ASN A 9 18.15 16.58 17.19
C ASN A 9 19.39 17.49 17.15
N LYS A 10 19.38 18.57 16.39
CA LYS A 10 20.43 19.58 16.36
C LYS A 10 20.53 20.40 17.67
N TRP A 11 19.43 20.51 18.40
CA TRP A 11 19.36 21.26 19.66
C TRP A 11 19.64 20.42 20.92
N ARG A 12 19.50 19.08 20.83
CA ARG A 12 19.81 18.16 21.95
C ARG A 12 20.36 16.84 21.41
N PRO A 13 21.66 16.79 21.09
CA PRO A 13 22.30 15.60 20.52
C PRO A 13 22.35 14.39 21.47
N ASP A 14 22.16 14.60 22.78
CA ASP A 14 22.31 13.56 23.82
C ASP A 14 21.03 12.75 24.07
N LEU A 15 19.91 13.11 23.44
CA LEU A 15 18.67 12.35 23.55
C LEU A 15 18.44 11.59 22.24
N GLU A 16 18.62 10.27 22.27
CA GLU A 16 18.07 9.44 21.18
C GLU A 16 16.58 9.81 21.01
N PRO A 17 16.16 10.25 19.81
CA PRO A 17 14.80 10.69 19.61
C PRO A 17 13.87 9.49 19.81
N ASN A 18 13.12 9.48 20.90
CA ASN A 18 12.05 8.50 21.11
C ASN A 18 11.11 8.62 19.90
N PRO A 19 11.05 7.59 19.01
CA PRO A 19 10.31 7.66 17.76
C PRO A 19 8.81 7.96 17.99
N ILE A 20 8.26 7.51 19.09
CA ILE A 20 6.87 7.79 19.47
C ILE A 20 6.70 9.28 19.76
N ARG A 21 7.58 9.87 20.55
CA ARG A 21 7.49 11.29 20.91
C ARG A 21 7.68 12.22 19.71
N SER A 22 8.64 11.92 18.83
CA SER A 22 8.87 12.73 17.62
C SER A 22 7.70 12.62 16.64
N THR A 23 7.11 11.45 16.49
CA THR A 23 5.92 11.24 15.65
C THR A 23 4.70 11.95 16.23
N THR A 24 4.47 11.85 17.54
CA THR A 24 3.35 12.53 18.21
C THR A 24 3.46 14.04 18.08
N LEU A 25 4.65 14.62 18.32
CA LEU A 25 4.87 16.06 18.15
C LEU A 25 4.68 16.49 16.69
N GLY A 26 5.15 15.68 15.75
CA GLY A 26 4.94 15.91 14.31
C GLY A 26 3.45 15.93 13.95
N LEU A 27 2.67 15.00 14.46
CA LEU A 27 1.22 14.94 14.26
C LEU A 27 0.50 16.14 14.90
N LEU A 28 0.88 16.53 16.11
CA LEU A 28 0.29 17.69 16.80
C LEU A 28 0.55 19.00 16.04
N VAL A 29 1.70 19.15 15.40
CA VAL A 29 2.00 20.32 14.56
C VAL A 29 1.30 20.26 13.21
N ALA A 30 1.21 19.07 12.61
CA ALA A 30 0.59 18.88 11.30
C ALA A 30 -0.96 18.96 11.36
N ALA A 31 -1.58 18.55 12.47
CA ALA A 31 -3.04 18.49 12.59
C ALA A 31 -3.75 19.85 12.39
N PRO A 32 -3.31 20.97 13.01
CA PRO A 32 -3.91 22.28 12.75
C PRO A 32 -3.79 22.72 11.29
N LEU A 33 -2.62 22.49 10.67
CA LEU A 33 -2.43 22.82 9.26
C LEU A 33 -3.33 21.97 8.36
N ALA A 34 -3.42 20.67 8.63
CA ALA A 34 -4.32 19.77 7.91
C ALA A 34 -5.79 20.20 8.06
N TYR A 35 -6.19 20.63 9.26
CA TYR A 35 -7.55 21.14 9.51
C TYR A 35 -7.84 22.41 8.73
N VAL A 36 -6.89 23.35 8.65
CA VAL A 36 -7.02 24.58 7.83
C VAL A 36 -7.16 24.23 6.35
N VAL A 37 -6.29 23.34 5.82
CA VAL A 37 -6.36 22.89 4.43
C VAL A 37 -7.69 22.19 4.15
N MET A 38 -8.15 21.34 5.07
CA MET A 38 -9.46 20.70 4.97
C MET A 38 -10.58 21.75 4.93
N GLY A 39 -10.52 22.80 5.74
CA GLY A 39 -11.51 23.89 5.74
C GLY A 39 -11.57 24.66 4.41
N ILE A 40 -10.44 24.83 3.75
CA ILE A 40 -10.37 25.49 2.44
C ILE A 40 -10.92 24.56 1.35
N CYS A 41 -10.52 23.29 1.34
CA CYS A 41 -10.88 22.33 0.28
C CYS A 41 -12.26 21.69 0.51
N TRP A 42 -12.69 21.60 1.75
CA TRP A 42 -13.95 20.95 2.14
C TRP A 42 -14.60 21.69 3.32
N PRO A 43 -15.21 22.88 3.09
CA PRO A 43 -15.76 23.73 4.14
C PRO A 43 -16.77 23.02 5.05
N TRP A 44 -17.61 22.17 4.49
CA TRP A 44 -18.58 21.39 5.26
C TRP A 44 -17.92 20.54 6.36
N GLY A 45 -16.73 20.01 6.12
CA GLY A 45 -15.99 19.18 7.06
C GLY A 45 -15.56 19.89 8.33
N VAL A 46 -15.47 21.24 8.32
CA VAL A 46 -15.03 22.06 9.47
C VAL A 46 -16.15 22.81 10.15
N ILE A 47 -17.36 22.92 9.56
CA ILE A 47 -18.52 23.57 10.17
C ILE A 47 -18.90 22.89 11.49
N ASN A 48 -18.80 21.57 11.53
CA ASN A 48 -18.98 20.78 12.74
C ASN A 48 -17.82 19.78 12.86
N PRO A 49 -17.13 19.70 14.01
CA PRO A 49 -16.00 18.77 14.19
C PRO A 49 -16.37 17.29 14.00
N LEU A 50 -17.64 16.93 14.07
CA LEU A 50 -18.12 15.57 13.82
C LEU A 50 -18.40 15.27 12.34
N ASN A 51 -18.46 16.28 11.48
CA ASN A 51 -18.78 16.09 10.06
C ASN A 51 -17.84 15.12 9.33
N PRO A 52 -16.52 15.09 9.56
CA PRO A 52 -15.66 14.08 8.96
C PRO A 52 -16.04 12.65 9.35
N LEU A 53 -16.45 12.42 10.60
CA LEU A 53 -16.91 11.12 11.08
C LEU A 53 -18.28 10.75 10.48
N LEU A 54 -19.19 11.72 10.40
CA LEU A 54 -20.48 11.54 9.72
C LEU A 54 -20.30 11.21 8.25
N ALA A 55 -19.36 11.88 7.56
CA ALA A 55 -19.04 11.57 6.17
C ALA A 55 -18.57 10.12 6.02
N ILE A 56 -17.68 9.62 6.90
CA ILE A 56 -17.24 8.24 6.88
C ILE A 56 -18.44 7.29 7.03
N HIS A 57 -19.35 7.58 7.95
CA HIS A 57 -20.57 6.80 8.17
C HIS A 57 -21.46 6.78 6.93
N GLU A 58 -21.73 7.95 6.34
CA GLU A 58 -22.55 8.07 5.11
C GLU A 58 -21.92 7.33 3.92
N PHE A 59 -20.60 7.49 3.71
CA PHE A 59 -19.91 6.80 2.63
C PHE A 59 -19.84 5.28 2.84
N THR A 60 -19.76 4.81 4.08
CA THR A 60 -19.76 3.38 4.40
C THR A 60 -21.13 2.75 4.09
N ASN A 61 -22.21 3.52 4.28
CA ASN A 61 -23.59 3.08 4.05
C ASN A 61 -24.18 3.62 2.74
N PHE A 62 -23.32 4.06 1.79
CA PHE A 62 -23.77 4.65 0.52
C PHE A 62 -24.65 3.67 -0.26
N PRO A 63 -25.96 3.97 -0.48
CA PRO A 63 -26.93 3.03 -1.01
C PRO A 63 -26.91 3.00 -2.55
N TRP A 64 -25.76 2.73 -3.15
CA TRP A 64 -25.71 2.60 -4.60
C TRP A 64 -26.36 1.29 -5.07
N LYS A 65 -27.50 1.41 -5.70
CA LYS A 65 -28.32 0.29 -6.19
C LYS A 65 -28.00 -0.14 -7.64
N GLY A 66 -26.85 0.26 -8.16
CA GLY A 66 -26.44 -0.08 -9.52
C GLY A 66 -26.09 -1.55 -9.70
N TRP A 67 -26.02 -1.96 -10.97
CA TRP A 67 -25.60 -3.30 -11.38
C TRP A 67 -24.17 -3.25 -11.86
N LEU A 68 -23.42 -4.30 -11.60
CA LEU A 68 -22.04 -4.49 -12.01
C LEU A 68 -21.90 -5.77 -12.79
N LEU A 69 -21.02 -5.77 -13.79
CA LEU A 69 -20.58 -6.98 -14.46
C LEU A 69 -19.42 -7.58 -13.66
N PHE A 70 -19.60 -8.80 -13.16
CA PHE A 70 -18.55 -9.55 -12.48
C PHE A 70 -18.65 -11.02 -12.90
N ASP A 71 -17.53 -11.60 -13.31
CA ASP A 71 -17.42 -12.99 -13.78
C ASP A 71 -18.45 -13.35 -14.87
N GLY A 72 -18.69 -12.43 -15.82
CA GLY A 72 -19.64 -12.60 -16.91
C GLY A 72 -21.12 -12.45 -16.51
N GLN A 73 -21.43 -12.13 -15.26
CA GLN A 73 -22.80 -11.98 -14.76
C GLN A 73 -23.09 -10.57 -14.27
N MET A 74 -24.29 -10.07 -14.55
CA MET A 74 -24.76 -8.81 -13.97
C MET A 74 -25.28 -9.07 -12.56
N MET A 75 -24.70 -8.40 -11.58
CA MET A 75 -25.10 -8.53 -10.18
C MET A 75 -25.26 -7.16 -9.50
N PRO A 76 -26.15 -7.04 -8.51
CA PRO A 76 -26.31 -5.80 -7.77
C PRO A 76 -25.08 -5.51 -6.90
N ALA A 77 -24.65 -4.26 -6.87
CA ALA A 77 -23.45 -3.82 -6.12
C ALA A 77 -23.51 -4.10 -4.61
N ILE A 78 -24.71 -4.22 -4.06
CA ILE A 78 -24.92 -4.56 -2.64
C ILE A 78 -24.67 -6.05 -2.32
N ASN A 79 -24.62 -6.92 -3.34
CA ASN A 79 -24.48 -8.38 -3.20
C ASN A 79 -23.15 -8.89 -3.78
N LEU A 80 -22.13 -8.08 -3.83
CA LEU A 80 -20.82 -8.48 -4.36
C LEU A 80 -20.23 -9.64 -3.54
N PRO A 81 -19.64 -10.64 -4.21
CA PRO A 81 -18.98 -11.76 -3.54
C PRO A 81 -17.71 -11.28 -2.81
N ARG A 82 -17.25 -12.05 -1.84
CA ARG A 82 -16.07 -11.71 -1.01
C ARG A 82 -14.76 -11.68 -1.79
N ASP A 83 -14.68 -12.45 -2.85
CA ASP A 83 -13.53 -12.57 -3.74
C ASP A 83 -13.48 -11.48 -4.82
N TYR A 84 -14.52 -10.63 -4.91
CA TYR A 84 -14.61 -9.56 -5.92
C TYR A 84 -13.31 -8.74 -6.02
N LEU A 85 -12.83 -8.19 -4.91
CA LEU A 85 -11.62 -7.36 -4.91
C LEU A 85 -10.37 -8.18 -5.26
N LEU A 86 -10.25 -9.39 -4.74
CA LEU A 86 -9.11 -10.26 -5.01
C LEU A 86 -9.07 -10.66 -6.50
N THR A 87 -10.22 -10.96 -7.08
CA THR A 87 -10.36 -11.28 -8.50
C THR A 87 -9.92 -10.09 -9.36
N PHE A 88 -10.38 -8.87 -9.03
CA PHE A 88 -9.93 -7.68 -9.76
C PHE A 88 -8.43 -7.41 -9.60
N LEU A 89 -7.86 -7.58 -8.41
CA LEU A 89 -6.42 -7.46 -8.21
C LEU A 89 -5.64 -8.45 -9.06
N LEU A 90 -6.10 -9.70 -9.15
CA LEU A 90 -5.46 -10.73 -9.98
C LEU A 90 -5.53 -10.43 -11.48
N TYR A 91 -6.65 -9.91 -11.98
CA TYR A 91 -6.82 -9.64 -13.41
C TYR A 91 -6.29 -8.28 -13.86
N GLN A 92 -6.25 -7.28 -12.98
CA GLN A 92 -5.84 -5.92 -13.34
C GLN A 92 -4.38 -5.63 -13.04
N LEU A 93 -3.76 -6.37 -12.10
CA LEU A 93 -2.33 -6.21 -11.86
C LEU A 93 -1.54 -6.89 -12.99
N PRO A 94 -0.49 -6.25 -13.51
CA PRO A 94 0.40 -6.86 -14.49
C PRO A 94 1.05 -8.15 -13.95
N GLU A 95 1.25 -9.14 -14.80
CA GLU A 95 1.78 -10.47 -14.44
C GLU A 95 3.14 -10.35 -13.72
N HIS A 96 4.01 -9.44 -14.17
CA HIS A 96 5.31 -9.24 -13.51
C HIS A 96 5.15 -8.72 -12.08
N THR A 97 4.08 -7.96 -11.76
CA THR A 97 3.77 -7.55 -10.40
C THR A 97 3.34 -8.75 -9.56
N LEU A 98 2.48 -9.61 -10.09
CA LEU A 98 2.05 -10.84 -9.41
C LEU A 98 3.23 -11.78 -9.14
N VAL A 99 4.10 -11.99 -10.13
CA VAL A 99 5.34 -12.77 -9.95
C VAL A 99 6.24 -12.14 -8.89
N GLY A 100 6.42 -10.83 -8.93
CA GLY A 100 7.21 -10.10 -7.94
C GLY A 100 6.68 -10.25 -6.52
N LEU A 101 5.35 -10.26 -6.33
CA LEU A 101 4.71 -10.50 -5.02
C LEU A 101 5.00 -11.92 -4.51
N VAL A 102 4.93 -12.93 -5.37
CA VAL A 102 5.30 -14.31 -5.01
C VAL A 102 6.77 -14.38 -4.59
N LEU A 103 7.66 -13.75 -5.36
CA LEU A 103 9.09 -13.70 -5.03
C LEU A 103 9.33 -12.99 -3.68
N ALA A 104 8.62 -11.91 -3.40
CA ALA A 104 8.70 -11.22 -2.12
C ALA A 104 8.26 -12.11 -0.96
N ALA A 105 7.17 -12.86 -1.12
CA ALA A 105 6.70 -13.81 -0.11
C ALA A 105 7.72 -14.93 0.15
N ILE A 106 8.34 -15.49 -0.92
CA ILE A 106 9.40 -16.50 -0.80
C ILE A 106 10.61 -15.91 -0.08
N ALA A 107 11.06 -14.71 -0.45
CA ALA A 107 12.20 -14.05 0.18
C ALA A 107 11.94 -13.75 1.66
N ALA A 108 10.75 -13.24 1.99
CA ALA A 108 10.34 -12.99 3.37
C ALA A 108 10.31 -14.29 4.19
N GLY A 109 9.71 -15.36 3.65
CA GLY A 109 9.70 -16.68 4.28
C GLY A 109 11.11 -17.21 4.55
N ALA A 110 12.01 -17.10 3.56
CA ALA A 110 13.41 -17.53 3.73
C ALA A 110 14.14 -16.73 4.83
N VAL A 111 13.89 -15.42 4.94
CA VAL A 111 14.46 -14.58 6.01
C VAL A 111 13.87 -14.97 7.38
N CYS A 112 12.58 -15.18 7.47
CA CYS A 112 11.92 -15.62 8.70
C CYS A 112 12.45 -16.98 9.18
N LEU A 113 12.64 -17.93 8.27
CA LEU A 113 13.19 -19.26 8.59
C LEU A 113 14.64 -19.18 9.11
N ARG A 114 15.44 -18.27 8.55
CA ARG A 114 16.86 -18.09 8.94
C ARG A 114 17.04 -17.33 10.26
N LYS A 115 16.27 -16.27 10.47
CA LYS A 115 16.43 -15.36 11.61
C LYS A 115 15.43 -15.62 12.74
N GLY A 116 14.38 -16.40 12.51
CA GLY A 116 13.33 -16.63 13.48
C GLY A 116 12.65 -15.33 13.94
N MET A 117 12.29 -15.24 15.21
CA MET A 117 11.59 -14.08 15.78
C MET A 117 12.44 -12.80 15.85
N THR A 118 13.77 -12.90 15.72
CA THR A 118 14.67 -11.72 15.79
C THR A 118 14.45 -10.76 14.63
N VAL A 119 13.89 -11.22 13.51
CA VAL A 119 13.55 -10.38 12.35
C VAL A 119 12.60 -9.24 12.72
N PHE A 120 11.70 -9.45 13.67
CA PHE A 120 10.71 -8.45 14.08
C PHE A 120 11.29 -7.31 14.94
N ALA A 121 12.50 -7.48 15.47
CA ALA A 121 13.22 -6.42 16.17
C ALA A 121 13.94 -5.44 15.22
N GLU A 122 14.08 -5.78 13.94
CA GLU A 122 14.76 -4.95 12.98
C GLU A 122 13.87 -3.78 12.53
N ARG A 123 14.42 -2.54 12.53
CA ARG A 123 13.72 -1.33 12.09
C ARG A 123 13.17 -1.44 10.66
N ARG A 124 13.90 -2.11 9.76
CA ARG A 124 13.44 -2.34 8.39
C ARG A 124 12.19 -3.21 8.34
N THR A 125 12.11 -4.24 9.18
CA THR A 125 10.93 -5.11 9.25
C THR A 125 9.70 -4.33 9.69
N LEU A 126 9.82 -3.42 10.65
CA LEU A 126 8.71 -2.55 11.05
C LEU A 126 8.21 -1.68 9.89
N GLN A 127 9.11 -1.14 9.06
CA GLN A 127 8.72 -0.39 7.86
C GLN A 127 7.95 -1.26 6.85
N TYR A 128 8.42 -2.49 6.62
CA TYR A 128 7.71 -3.44 5.76
C TYR A 128 6.36 -3.87 6.32
N LEU A 129 6.24 -4.03 7.63
CA LEU A 129 4.96 -4.36 8.28
C LEU A 129 3.95 -3.21 8.13
N ILE A 130 4.37 -1.95 8.28
CA ILE A 130 3.51 -0.79 8.05
C ILE A 130 3.02 -0.76 6.59
N LEU A 131 3.92 -1.00 5.63
CA LEU A 131 3.57 -1.05 4.22
C LEU A 131 2.64 -2.23 3.91
N LEU A 132 2.89 -3.39 4.50
CA LEU A 132 2.05 -4.58 4.36
C LEU A 132 0.65 -4.32 4.91
N GLN A 133 0.56 -3.67 6.06
CA GLN A 133 -0.72 -3.29 6.65
C GLN A 133 -1.52 -2.39 5.70
N ALA A 134 -0.88 -1.42 5.03
CA ALA A 134 -1.54 -0.55 4.06
C ALA A 134 -2.12 -1.32 2.85
N ALA A 135 -1.53 -2.45 2.47
CA ALA A 135 -2.05 -3.32 1.41
C ALA A 135 -3.12 -4.29 1.92
N VAL A 136 -2.87 -4.96 3.04
CA VAL A 136 -3.64 -6.13 3.49
C VAL A 136 -4.90 -5.72 4.26
N VAL A 137 -4.82 -4.70 5.14
CA VAL A 137 -5.96 -4.30 5.98
C VAL A 137 -7.18 -3.87 5.16
N PRO A 138 -7.06 -3.05 4.09
CA PRO A 138 -8.22 -2.69 3.28
C PRO A 138 -8.85 -3.89 2.56
N VAL A 139 -8.03 -4.85 2.12
CA VAL A 139 -8.52 -6.07 1.46
C VAL A 139 -9.28 -6.94 2.47
N ILE A 140 -8.73 -7.16 3.67
CA ILE A 140 -9.42 -7.88 4.73
C ILE A 140 -10.71 -7.16 5.14
N ALA A 141 -10.66 -5.83 5.29
CA ALA A 141 -11.84 -5.04 5.61
C ALA A 141 -12.94 -5.21 4.56
N PHE A 142 -12.60 -5.20 3.27
CA PHE A 142 -13.56 -5.47 2.20
C PHE A 142 -14.19 -6.86 2.33
N VAL A 143 -13.37 -7.91 2.52
CA VAL A 143 -13.84 -9.30 2.65
C VAL A 143 -14.77 -9.49 3.84
N CYS A 144 -14.47 -8.79 4.97
CA CYS A 144 -15.25 -8.90 6.20
C CYS A 144 -16.51 -8.04 6.18
N LEU A 145 -16.40 -6.77 5.80
CA LEU A 145 -17.47 -5.78 5.91
C LEU A 145 -18.37 -5.70 4.68
N ARG A 146 -17.89 -6.16 3.51
CA ARG A 146 -18.63 -6.16 2.23
C ARG A 146 -19.26 -4.81 1.91
N PRO A 147 -18.48 -3.71 1.92
CA PRO A 147 -19.03 -2.40 1.60
C PRO A 147 -19.50 -2.36 0.16
N THR A 148 -20.53 -1.57 -0.13
CA THR A 148 -21.00 -1.35 -1.49
C THR A 148 -19.91 -0.63 -2.28
N VAL A 149 -19.41 -1.23 -3.36
CA VAL A 149 -18.43 -0.67 -4.27
C VAL A 149 -18.92 -0.72 -5.71
N TYR A 150 -18.34 0.12 -6.56
CA TYR A 150 -18.66 0.19 -7.97
C TYR A 150 -17.41 0.47 -8.81
N ASN A 151 -17.49 0.25 -10.10
CA ASN A 151 -16.38 0.49 -11.05
C ASN A 151 -15.08 -0.28 -10.71
N GLY A 152 -15.20 -1.57 -10.44
CA GLY A 152 -14.08 -2.46 -10.26
C GLY A 152 -13.20 -2.07 -9.05
N MET A 153 -11.89 -1.93 -9.27
CA MET A 153 -10.89 -1.69 -8.24
C MET A 153 -10.73 -0.20 -7.88
N ARG A 154 -11.53 0.72 -8.44
CA ARG A 154 -11.33 2.17 -8.31
C ARG A 154 -11.21 2.63 -6.86
N HIS A 155 -12.02 2.09 -5.95
CA HIS A 155 -12.02 2.45 -4.55
C HIS A 155 -10.81 1.91 -3.77
N PHE A 156 -10.04 1.02 -4.37
CA PHE A 156 -8.89 0.34 -3.77
C PHE A 156 -7.57 0.63 -4.49
N LEU A 157 -7.53 1.65 -5.35
CA LEU A 157 -6.29 2.02 -6.07
C LEU A 157 -5.14 2.34 -5.12
N PHE A 158 -5.42 2.80 -3.91
CA PHE A 158 -4.40 3.07 -2.88
C PHE A 158 -3.72 1.80 -2.34
N VAL A 159 -4.28 0.62 -2.58
CA VAL A 159 -3.66 -0.68 -2.26
C VAL A 159 -2.57 -1.04 -3.28
N VAL A 160 -2.67 -0.55 -4.51
CA VAL A 160 -1.74 -0.89 -5.59
C VAL A 160 -0.29 -0.43 -5.33
N PRO A 161 -0.02 0.82 -4.91
CA PRO A 161 1.35 1.27 -4.65
C PRO A 161 2.12 0.38 -3.66
N PRO A 162 1.60 0.02 -2.47
CA PRO A 162 2.31 -0.91 -1.58
C PRO A 162 2.51 -2.29 -2.20
N LEU A 163 1.58 -2.83 -2.99
CA LEU A 163 1.76 -4.10 -3.69
C LEU A 163 2.90 -4.02 -4.72
N VAL A 164 2.98 -2.94 -5.50
CA VAL A 164 4.05 -2.73 -6.48
C VAL A 164 5.42 -2.61 -5.78
N ILE A 165 5.49 -1.94 -4.63
CA ILE A 165 6.74 -1.85 -3.85
C ILE A 165 7.18 -3.26 -3.38
N PHE A 166 6.26 -4.10 -2.88
CA PHE A 166 6.59 -5.48 -2.52
C PHE A 166 7.02 -6.30 -3.73
N ALA A 167 6.37 -6.15 -4.87
CA ALA A 167 6.77 -6.81 -6.10
C ALA A 167 8.21 -6.41 -6.52
N ALA A 168 8.56 -5.13 -6.42
CA ALA A 168 9.90 -4.64 -6.69
C ALA A 168 10.93 -5.24 -5.72
N ILE A 169 10.62 -5.35 -4.42
CA ILE A 169 11.47 -6.01 -3.42
C ILE A 169 11.67 -7.49 -3.77
N GLY A 170 10.64 -8.17 -4.24
CA GLY A 170 10.73 -9.56 -4.67
C GLY A 170 11.67 -9.75 -5.87
N TRP A 171 11.57 -8.91 -6.88
CA TRP A 171 12.48 -8.91 -8.02
C TRP A 171 13.91 -8.58 -7.63
N ASP A 172 14.11 -7.56 -6.77
CA ASP A 172 15.44 -7.22 -6.24
C ASP A 172 16.07 -8.41 -5.52
N ALA A 173 15.32 -9.10 -4.67
CA ALA A 173 15.80 -10.29 -3.96
C ALA A 173 16.24 -11.39 -4.92
N LEU A 174 15.49 -11.64 -6.00
CA LEU A 174 15.86 -12.62 -7.02
C LEU A 174 17.13 -12.19 -7.78
N ILE A 175 17.21 -10.93 -8.20
CA ILE A 175 18.38 -10.38 -8.91
C ILE A 175 19.63 -10.48 -8.03
N GLN A 176 19.54 -10.11 -6.76
CA GLN A 176 20.64 -10.22 -5.81
C GLN A 176 21.09 -11.67 -5.61
N ALA A 177 20.15 -12.61 -5.47
CA ALA A 177 20.46 -14.04 -5.38
C ALA A 177 21.15 -14.58 -6.64
N ALA A 178 20.70 -14.15 -7.81
CA ALA A 178 21.32 -14.51 -9.09
C ALA A 178 22.73 -13.91 -9.22
N MET A 179 22.94 -12.66 -8.81
CA MET A 179 24.25 -12.00 -8.82
C MET A 179 25.25 -12.66 -7.87
N MET A 180 24.79 -13.14 -6.71
CA MET A 180 25.66 -13.87 -5.76
C MET A 180 26.10 -15.22 -6.34
N ARG A 181 25.29 -15.88 -7.14
CA ARG A 181 25.61 -17.17 -7.75
C ARG A 181 26.46 -17.02 -9.02
N TRP A 182 26.13 -16.06 -9.88
CA TRP A 182 26.86 -15.73 -11.10
C TRP A 182 26.51 -14.32 -11.56
N ARG A 183 27.46 -13.40 -11.46
CA ARG A 183 27.27 -11.97 -11.75
C ARG A 183 26.58 -11.68 -13.10
N PRO A 184 26.95 -12.30 -14.23
CA PRO A 184 26.28 -12.05 -15.50
C PRO A 184 24.80 -12.39 -15.50
N SER A 185 24.36 -13.45 -14.78
CA SER A 185 22.95 -13.82 -14.74
C SER A 185 22.07 -12.78 -14.06
N GLY A 186 22.53 -12.16 -12.98
CA GLY A 186 21.81 -11.09 -12.30
C GLY A 186 21.70 -9.82 -13.15
N LEU A 187 22.77 -9.45 -13.85
CA LEU A 187 22.77 -8.31 -14.79
C LEU A 187 21.83 -8.54 -15.96
N MET A 188 21.86 -9.75 -16.56
CA MET A 188 20.94 -10.12 -17.65
C MET A 188 19.49 -10.08 -17.18
N LEU A 189 19.17 -10.63 -16.02
CA LEU A 189 17.83 -10.63 -15.47
C LEU A 189 17.33 -9.19 -15.21
N GLY A 190 18.17 -8.34 -14.62
CA GLY A 190 17.85 -6.92 -14.40
C GLY A 190 17.63 -6.18 -15.72
N GLY A 191 18.46 -6.44 -16.72
CA GLY A 191 18.31 -5.86 -18.06
C GLY A 191 17.01 -6.29 -18.75
N VAL A 192 16.66 -7.56 -18.70
CA VAL A 192 15.39 -8.07 -19.25
C VAL A 192 14.19 -7.44 -18.56
N MET A 193 14.20 -7.33 -17.21
CA MET A 193 13.13 -6.67 -16.47
C MET A 193 12.98 -5.22 -16.85
N SER A 194 14.10 -4.49 -16.96
CA SER A 194 14.06 -3.08 -17.39
C SER A 194 13.50 -2.93 -18.81
N ALA A 195 13.88 -3.80 -19.73
CA ALA A 195 13.37 -3.80 -21.10
C ALA A 195 11.86 -4.10 -21.15
N LEU A 196 11.37 -5.06 -20.36
CA LEU A 196 9.95 -5.37 -20.27
C LEU A 196 9.13 -4.19 -19.72
N LEU A 197 9.63 -3.51 -18.68
CA LEU A 197 8.97 -2.31 -18.12
C LEU A 197 8.91 -1.17 -19.13
N LEU A 198 10.02 -0.92 -19.84
CA LEU A 198 10.06 0.10 -20.90
C LEU A 198 9.13 -0.23 -22.06
N TRP A 199 9.07 -1.50 -22.45
CA TRP A 199 8.12 -1.99 -23.46
C TRP A 199 6.67 -1.76 -23.06
N GLN A 200 6.30 -2.07 -21.81
CA GLN A 200 4.95 -1.83 -21.29
C GLN A 200 4.63 -0.34 -21.25
N LEU A 201 5.55 0.51 -20.80
CA LEU A 201 5.37 1.97 -20.83
C LEU A 201 5.15 2.47 -22.26
N ALA A 202 5.95 1.99 -23.21
CA ALA A 202 5.78 2.36 -24.62
C ALA A 202 4.39 1.98 -25.16
N ARG A 203 3.88 0.80 -24.80
CA ARG A 203 2.51 0.36 -25.19
C ARG A 203 1.37 1.14 -24.55
N MET A 204 1.61 1.81 -23.44
CA MET A 204 0.60 2.69 -22.80
C MET A 204 0.51 4.07 -23.47
N ILE A 205 1.54 4.47 -24.23
CA ILE A 205 1.61 5.78 -24.90
C ILE A 205 1.02 5.70 -26.33
N TYR A 206 1.03 4.52 -26.95
CA TYR A 206 0.47 4.22 -28.28
C TYR A 206 -0.81 3.40 -28.20
#